data_96dd1e5a92022a15a8f15d6e99b315fd
#
_entry.id   96dd1e5a92022a15a8f15d6e99b315fd
#
_cell.length_a   1.000
_cell.length_b   1.000
_cell.length_c   1.000
_cell.angle_alpha   90.00
_cell.angle_beta   90.00
_cell.angle_gamma   90.00
#
_symmetry.space_group_name_H-M   'P 1'
#
loop_
_entity.id
_entity.type
_entity.pdbx_description
1 polymer ?
#
loop_
_entity_poly.entity_id
_entity_poly.type
_entity_poly.pdbx_seq_one_letter_code
_entity_poly.pdbx_strand_id
1 'polypeptide(L)'
;VIEGPSGIGKTTALKKALEQLSGAARPDAIELLSARRPQDIKRIQNLDQDHKGTIAIDDFHRLGVDLRIHVIDYLKYLADYEVLDRKVVIVGIPRTGVRLVELAFDVATRIDVFKMGRVPDKLVIQMTEQGEKALNVRFARKSEVVRASNGSLNIAQLLCFHLCALQGIEQTREEIAAVDADVEAAISRVMEQIEPKFAETVRRFVSLGSRRDFTYAEMLKELAQSEDGFLSFPLLEAERPDLTAGARRFVDGRFIDTVYGKVPVASNHLLFDEAIPALVIDDPQLSFYLQQTPKSKLLRTAGKSNATSRDRVFISYSYKDSEWLERLRVHLRTLERENALSIWDDSKIKVGRVWRDEIKVAIDSARIAILLVSANFLASDFIMDNELPPLLEAAEEDGAVIMVVIVSPSRYRKTRSLEKFQAVNSPDKPLSGMTFNEQEEVLVKLSETIVDALSSDGEPQIDA
;
A
#
# COMPACT_ATOMS: atom_id res chain seq x y z
N VAL A 1 -6.89 -18.51 25.26
CA VAL A 1 -6.29 -18.05 23.99
C VAL A 1 -5.97 -16.55 24.11
N ILE A 2 -4.79 -16.13 23.64
CA ILE A 2 -4.40 -14.72 23.54
C ILE A 2 -4.32 -14.38 22.05
N GLU A 3 -5.18 -13.50 21.57
CA GLU A 3 -5.22 -13.11 20.16
C GLU A 3 -5.09 -11.60 19.95
N GLY A 4 -4.56 -11.20 18.80
CA GLY A 4 -4.45 -9.79 18.43
C GLY A 4 -3.44 -9.56 17.32
N PRO A 5 -3.37 -8.32 16.77
CA PRO A 5 -2.46 -7.95 15.68
C PRO A 5 -1.01 -8.29 16.01
N SER A 6 -0.21 -8.49 14.96
CA SER A 6 1.23 -8.69 15.15
C SER A 6 1.92 -7.42 15.67
N GLY A 7 2.96 -7.57 16.47
CA GLY A 7 3.76 -6.45 16.99
C GLY A 7 3.16 -5.66 18.15
N ILE A 8 1.98 -6.03 18.69
CA ILE A 8 1.36 -5.37 19.84
C ILE A 8 1.92 -5.83 21.22
N GLY A 9 2.86 -6.77 21.22
CA GLY A 9 3.53 -7.22 22.44
C GLY A 9 2.91 -8.45 23.13
N LYS A 10 2.10 -9.27 22.44
CA LYS A 10 1.49 -10.50 22.99
C LYS A 10 2.49 -11.40 23.72
N THR A 11 3.56 -11.78 23.01
CA THR A 11 4.63 -12.64 23.54
C THR A 11 5.36 -11.99 24.72
N THR A 12 5.56 -10.68 24.67
CA THR A 12 6.20 -9.92 25.76
C THR A 12 5.33 -9.85 26.99
N ALA A 13 4.02 -9.59 26.80
CA ALA A 13 3.05 -9.59 27.89
C ALA A 13 2.94 -10.96 28.55
N LEU A 14 2.87 -12.02 27.73
CA LEU A 14 2.87 -13.39 28.22
C LEU A 14 4.13 -13.69 29.04
N LYS A 15 5.34 -13.41 28.51
CA LYS A 15 6.61 -13.64 29.25
C LYS A 15 6.61 -12.92 30.60
N LYS A 16 6.21 -11.65 30.65
CA LYS A 16 6.14 -10.89 31.92
C LYS A 16 5.11 -11.46 32.88
N ALA A 17 3.94 -11.88 32.41
CA ALA A 17 2.95 -12.55 33.24
C ALA A 17 3.50 -13.85 33.81
N LEU A 18 4.22 -14.63 33.02
CA LEU A 18 4.86 -15.88 33.43
C LEU A 18 5.96 -15.63 34.48
N GLU A 19 6.79 -14.61 34.32
CA GLU A 19 7.82 -14.21 35.29
C GLU A 19 7.19 -13.83 36.63
N GLN A 20 6.09 -13.08 36.63
CA GLN A 20 5.37 -12.69 37.84
C GLN A 20 4.74 -13.89 38.56
N LEU A 21 4.19 -14.84 37.80
CA LEU A 21 3.62 -16.08 38.34
C LEU A 21 4.69 -17.01 38.95
N SER A 22 5.87 -17.08 38.33
CA SER A 22 7.01 -17.89 38.79
C SER A 22 7.59 -17.35 40.12
N GLY A 23 7.48 -16.05 40.41
CA GLY A 23 7.92 -15.43 41.63
C GLY A 23 7.00 -15.68 42.83
N ALA A 24 5.75 -16.16 42.64
CA ALA A 24 4.73 -16.34 43.65
C ALA A 24 4.43 -17.80 43.97
N ALA A 25 5.46 -18.65 44.18
CA ALA A 25 5.35 -20.00 44.71
C ALA A 25 4.65 -21.08 43.88
N ARG A 26 5.15 -21.36 42.68
CA ARG A 26 5.15 -22.71 42.08
C ARG A 26 6.29 -22.86 41.05
N PRO A 27 7.19 -23.86 41.19
CA PRO A 27 8.29 -24.12 40.27
C PRO A 27 7.89 -25.00 39.09
N ASP A 28 6.62 -25.14 38.77
CA ASP A 28 6.23 -25.87 37.55
C ASP A 28 6.53 -24.98 36.33
N ALA A 29 7.66 -25.28 35.72
CA ALA A 29 8.21 -24.52 34.62
C ALA A 29 7.14 -24.34 33.52
N ILE A 30 6.78 -23.09 33.24
CA ILE A 30 5.94 -22.78 32.08
C ILE A 30 6.82 -22.88 30.85
N GLU A 31 6.51 -23.83 29.98
CA GLU A 31 7.24 -24.05 28.73
C GLU A 31 6.67 -23.15 27.63
N LEU A 32 7.52 -22.29 27.05
CA LEU A 32 7.13 -21.43 25.91
C LEU A 32 7.68 -22.01 24.60
N LEU A 33 6.78 -22.50 23.78
CA LEU A 33 7.04 -23.06 22.45
C LEU A 33 6.63 -22.07 21.34
N SER A 34 7.40 -22.01 20.25
CA SER A 34 7.07 -21.17 19.09
C SER A 34 6.92 -22.02 17.84
N ALA A 35 5.82 -21.83 17.13
CA ALA A 35 5.62 -22.48 15.83
C ALA A 35 6.63 -22.06 14.73
N ARG A 36 7.51 -21.09 15.03
CA ARG A 36 8.61 -20.68 14.12
C ARG A 36 9.86 -21.55 14.29
N ARG A 37 9.98 -22.32 15.36
CA ARG A 37 11.17 -23.11 15.67
C ARG A 37 10.95 -24.59 15.40
N PRO A 38 11.74 -25.23 14.51
CA PRO A 38 11.55 -26.64 14.17
C PRO A 38 11.60 -27.59 15.39
N GLN A 39 12.43 -27.29 16.37
CA GLN A 39 12.53 -28.06 17.61
C GLN A 39 11.25 -27.98 18.45
N ASP A 40 10.64 -26.77 18.51
CA ASP A 40 9.41 -26.56 19.27
C ASP A 40 8.22 -27.21 18.56
N ILE A 41 8.21 -27.24 17.22
CA ILE A 41 7.20 -27.94 16.43
C ILE A 41 7.21 -29.44 16.74
N LYS A 42 8.40 -30.08 16.83
CA LYS A 42 8.53 -31.48 17.25
C LYS A 42 8.00 -31.72 18.67
N ARG A 43 8.23 -30.75 19.57
CA ARG A 43 7.73 -30.78 20.94
C ARG A 43 6.20 -30.69 20.99
N ILE A 44 5.60 -29.83 20.13
CA ILE A 44 4.14 -29.68 19.99
C ILE A 44 3.51 -30.97 19.42
N GLN A 45 4.20 -31.68 18.52
CA GLN A 45 3.74 -32.98 17.99
C GLN A 45 3.61 -34.05 19.06
N ASN A 46 4.36 -33.97 20.15
CA ASN A 46 4.40 -34.96 21.24
C ASN A 46 3.83 -34.41 22.55
N LEU A 47 2.89 -33.46 22.50
CA LEU A 47 2.29 -32.85 23.69
C LEU A 47 1.63 -33.85 24.63
N ASP A 48 0.92 -34.83 24.09
CA ASP A 48 0.18 -35.88 24.80
C ASP A 48 1.09 -36.79 25.66
N GLN A 49 2.34 -36.98 25.24
CA GLN A 49 3.29 -37.89 25.89
C GLN A 49 4.05 -37.24 27.05
N ASP A 50 4.48 -35.99 26.88
CA ASP A 50 5.47 -35.38 27.78
C ASP A 50 5.00 -34.09 28.46
N HIS A 51 3.71 -33.73 28.35
CA HIS A 51 3.22 -32.47 28.91
C HIS A 51 3.18 -32.51 30.44
N LYS A 52 3.81 -31.50 31.05
CA LYS A 52 3.73 -31.22 32.48
C LYS A 52 3.51 -29.73 32.72
N GLY A 53 2.64 -29.39 33.64
CA GLY A 53 2.40 -27.99 34.01
C GLY A 53 1.72 -27.18 32.91
N THR A 54 2.21 -25.98 32.64
CA THR A 54 1.62 -25.09 31.63
C THR A 54 2.52 -24.95 30.40
N ILE A 55 1.97 -25.19 29.22
CA ILE A 55 2.65 -24.95 27.96
C ILE A 55 1.98 -23.76 27.24
N ALA A 56 2.78 -22.82 26.77
CA ALA A 56 2.32 -21.72 25.92
C ALA A 56 2.83 -21.91 24.50
N ILE A 57 1.92 -21.95 23.52
CA ILE A 57 2.24 -22.10 22.08
C ILE A 57 2.07 -20.76 21.42
N ASP A 58 3.19 -20.14 21.04
CA ASP A 58 3.23 -18.87 20.31
C ASP A 58 3.23 -19.10 18.80
N ASP A 59 2.71 -18.11 18.05
CA ASP A 59 2.53 -18.17 16.61
C ASP A 59 1.67 -19.36 16.12
N PHE A 60 0.67 -19.76 16.90
CA PHE A 60 -0.17 -20.94 16.64
C PHE A 60 -0.72 -21.01 15.21
N HIS A 61 -1.06 -19.87 14.63
CA HIS A 61 -1.56 -19.77 13.26
C HIS A 61 -0.58 -20.27 12.19
N ARG A 62 0.72 -20.42 12.52
CA ARG A 62 1.76 -20.94 11.61
C ARG A 62 1.90 -22.44 11.62
N LEU A 63 1.25 -23.15 12.54
CA LEU A 63 1.20 -24.60 12.53
C LEU A 63 0.38 -25.10 11.34
N GLY A 64 0.79 -26.21 10.74
CA GLY A 64 0.00 -26.92 9.74
C GLY A 64 -1.37 -27.34 10.30
N VAL A 65 -2.35 -27.52 9.42
CA VAL A 65 -3.74 -27.83 9.80
C VAL A 65 -3.81 -29.06 10.70
N ASP A 66 -3.12 -30.15 10.32
CA ASP A 66 -3.12 -31.40 11.09
C ASP A 66 -2.61 -31.20 12.52
N LEU A 67 -1.56 -30.40 12.68
CA LEU A 67 -0.99 -30.13 14.00
C LEU A 67 -1.87 -29.20 14.83
N ARG A 68 -2.57 -28.27 14.20
CA ARG A 68 -3.59 -27.46 14.87
C ARG A 68 -4.73 -28.33 15.40
N ILE A 69 -5.22 -29.27 14.58
CA ILE A 69 -6.24 -30.24 15.00
C ILE A 69 -5.73 -31.09 16.17
N HIS A 70 -4.51 -31.60 16.09
CA HIS A 70 -3.89 -32.37 17.17
C HIS A 70 -3.87 -31.58 18.50
N VAL A 71 -3.48 -30.32 18.49
CA VAL A 71 -3.50 -29.48 19.70
C VAL A 71 -4.93 -29.26 20.21
N ILE A 72 -5.90 -29.10 19.32
CA ILE A 72 -7.31 -28.93 19.70
C ILE A 72 -7.86 -30.20 20.33
N ASP A 73 -7.59 -31.37 19.77
CA ASP A 73 -8.02 -32.66 20.31
C ASP A 73 -7.37 -32.91 21.67
N TYR A 74 -6.11 -32.49 21.84
CA TYR A 74 -5.47 -32.52 23.13
C TYR A 74 -6.11 -31.59 24.16
N LEU A 75 -6.54 -30.38 23.77
CA LEU A 75 -7.30 -29.46 24.63
C LEU A 75 -8.63 -30.08 25.06
N LYS A 76 -9.34 -30.79 24.17
CA LYS A 76 -10.56 -31.51 24.48
C LYS A 76 -10.29 -32.60 25.51
N TYR A 77 -9.26 -33.40 25.28
CA TYR A 77 -8.84 -34.43 26.22
C TYR A 77 -8.61 -33.86 27.62
N LEU A 78 -7.83 -32.78 27.74
CA LEU A 78 -7.57 -32.13 29.04
C LEU A 78 -8.86 -31.66 29.74
N ALA A 79 -9.82 -31.14 28.96
CA ALA A 79 -11.08 -30.65 29.49
C ALA A 79 -12.03 -31.80 29.87
N ASP A 80 -12.17 -32.83 29.02
CA ASP A 80 -13.10 -33.94 29.22
C ASP A 80 -12.72 -34.83 30.41
N TYR A 81 -11.41 -34.96 30.60
CA TYR A 81 -10.88 -35.78 31.74
C TYR A 81 -10.49 -34.96 32.96
N GLU A 82 -10.89 -33.64 32.97
CA GLU A 82 -10.62 -32.74 34.12
C GLU A 82 -9.15 -32.74 34.58
N VAL A 83 -8.21 -32.75 33.64
CA VAL A 83 -6.78 -32.77 33.90
C VAL A 83 -6.34 -31.38 34.38
N LEU A 84 -6.34 -31.15 35.66
CA LEU A 84 -6.15 -29.80 36.27
C LEU A 84 -4.68 -29.37 36.38
N ASP A 85 -3.75 -30.30 36.33
CA ASP A 85 -2.31 -30.09 36.46
C ASP A 85 -1.62 -29.72 35.12
N ARG A 86 -2.35 -29.76 34.01
CA ARG A 86 -1.86 -29.44 32.67
C ARG A 86 -2.70 -28.37 32.03
N LYS A 87 -2.05 -27.33 31.48
CA LYS A 87 -2.72 -26.22 30.79
C LYS A 87 -2.01 -25.86 29.50
N VAL A 88 -2.79 -25.46 28.50
CA VAL A 88 -2.26 -24.96 27.24
C VAL A 88 -2.75 -23.55 27.02
N VAL A 89 -1.81 -22.62 26.80
CA VAL A 89 -2.07 -21.24 26.40
C VAL A 89 -1.71 -21.10 24.92
N ILE A 90 -2.67 -20.69 24.12
CA ILE A 90 -2.46 -20.45 22.68
C ILE A 90 -2.31 -18.96 22.44
N VAL A 91 -1.26 -18.56 21.73
CA VAL A 91 -1.03 -17.18 21.29
C VAL A 91 -1.07 -17.12 19.77
N GLY A 92 -1.90 -16.23 19.23
CA GLY A 92 -2.12 -16.15 17.80
C GLY A 92 -2.51 -14.77 17.29
N ILE A 93 -2.77 -14.73 16.00
CA ILE A 93 -3.29 -13.55 15.30
C ILE A 93 -4.79 -13.35 15.59
N PRO A 94 -5.39 -12.21 15.17
CA PRO A 94 -6.82 -11.99 15.36
C PRO A 94 -7.68 -13.14 14.87
N ARG A 95 -8.75 -13.42 15.59
CA ARG A 95 -9.70 -14.52 15.35
C ARG A 95 -9.11 -15.94 15.51
N THR A 96 -7.94 -16.09 16.14
CA THR A 96 -7.40 -17.42 16.47
C THR A 96 -8.39 -18.24 17.31
N GLY A 97 -9.08 -17.61 18.27
CA GLY A 97 -10.11 -18.28 19.05
C GLY A 97 -11.31 -18.73 18.21
N VAL A 98 -11.77 -17.93 17.27
CA VAL A 98 -12.85 -18.30 16.32
C VAL A 98 -12.44 -19.48 15.48
N ARG A 99 -11.21 -19.51 14.97
CA ARG A 99 -10.67 -20.64 14.19
C ARG A 99 -10.60 -21.94 14.97
N LEU A 100 -10.27 -21.85 16.26
CA LEU A 100 -10.30 -23.04 17.14
C LEU A 100 -11.71 -23.60 17.26
N VAL A 101 -12.72 -22.71 17.42
CA VAL A 101 -14.12 -23.12 17.49
C VAL A 101 -14.63 -23.69 16.16
N GLU A 102 -14.21 -23.15 15.02
CA GLU A 102 -14.59 -23.67 13.71
C GLU A 102 -13.98 -25.04 13.41
N LEU A 103 -12.75 -25.26 13.83
CA LEU A 103 -12.10 -26.57 13.70
C LEU A 103 -12.71 -27.60 14.67
N ALA A 104 -13.29 -27.16 15.79
CA ALA A 104 -13.92 -28.02 16.78
C ALA A 104 -14.95 -27.24 17.60
N PHE A 105 -16.20 -27.25 17.18
CA PHE A 105 -17.30 -26.47 17.78
C PHE A 105 -17.51 -26.73 19.28
N ASP A 106 -17.25 -27.93 19.73
CA ASP A 106 -17.36 -28.35 21.14
C ASP A 106 -16.28 -27.75 22.06
N VAL A 107 -15.24 -27.13 21.52
CA VAL A 107 -14.21 -26.40 22.32
C VAL A 107 -14.67 -25.01 22.74
N ALA A 108 -15.69 -24.45 22.12
CA ALA A 108 -16.14 -23.07 22.35
C ALA A 108 -16.39 -22.73 23.81
N THR A 109 -16.98 -23.66 24.58
CA THR A 109 -17.30 -23.50 25.99
C THR A 109 -16.14 -23.79 26.95
N ARG A 110 -14.99 -24.21 26.40
CA ARG A 110 -13.81 -24.67 27.17
C ARG A 110 -12.59 -23.78 27.01
N ILE A 111 -12.71 -22.72 26.23
CA ILE A 111 -11.63 -21.75 25.99
C ILE A 111 -12.05 -20.34 26.37
N ASP A 112 -11.17 -19.63 27.06
CA ASP A 112 -11.25 -18.20 27.25
C ASP A 112 -10.41 -17.48 26.22
N VAL A 113 -10.94 -16.40 25.64
CA VAL A 113 -10.26 -15.62 24.61
C VAL A 113 -9.95 -14.21 25.12
N PHE A 114 -8.68 -13.94 25.26
CA PHE A 114 -8.14 -12.61 25.57
C PHE A 114 -7.79 -11.88 24.27
N LYS A 115 -8.54 -10.83 23.95
CA LYS A 115 -8.28 -10.00 22.77
C LYS A 115 -7.37 -8.84 23.14
N MET A 116 -6.22 -8.79 22.50
CA MET A 116 -5.32 -7.64 22.55
C MET A 116 -5.50 -6.80 21.27
N GLY A 117 -6.08 -5.61 21.42
CA GLY A 117 -6.24 -4.65 20.34
C GLY A 117 -5.01 -3.74 20.14
N ARG A 118 -5.17 -2.70 19.33
CA ARG A 118 -4.16 -1.64 19.19
C ARG A 118 -3.78 -1.08 20.54
N VAL A 119 -2.51 -0.78 20.71
CA VAL A 119 -2.02 -0.20 21.97
C VAL A 119 -2.59 1.21 22.12
N PRO A 120 -3.26 1.54 23.24
CA PRO A 120 -3.75 2.88 23.51
C PRO A 120 -2.63 3.92 23.45
N ASP A 121 -2.93 5.11 22.95
CA ASP A 121 -1.99 6.23 22.82
C ASP A 121 -1.21 6.51 24.10
N LYS A 122 -1.87 6.42 25.24
CA LYS A 122 -1.23 6.58 26.56
C LYS A 122 -0.05 5.63 26.78
N LEU A 123 -0.17 4.39 26.33
CA LEU A 123 0.92 3.39 26.48
C LEU A 123 2.03 3.62 25.46
N VAL A 124 1.71 4.09 24.26
CA VAL A 124 2.72 4.50 23.27
C VAL A 124 3.52 5.69 23.81
N ILE A 125 2.84 6.68 24.42
CA ILE A 125 3.49 7.82 25.09
C ILE A 125 4.41 7.32 26.22
N GLN A 126 3.91 6.45 27.09
CA GLN A 126 4.73 5.90 28.18
C GLN A 126 5.99 5.18 27.67
N MET A 127 5.88 4.40 26.60
CA MET A 127 7.05 3.76 25.97
C MET A 127 8.03 4.81 25.46
N THR A 128 7.54 5.85 24.78
CA THR A 128 8.38 6.95 24.27
C THR A 128 9.09 7.67 25.42
N GLU A 129 8.39 7.95 26.53
CA GLU A 129 8.96 8.59 27.73
C GLU A 129 10.02 7.72 28.42
N GLN A 130 9.86 6.41 28.40
CA GLN A 130 10.91 5.49 28.88
C GLN A 130 12.16 5.59 28.00
N GLY A 131 11.99 5.66 26.68
CA GLY A 131 13.08 5.89 25.74
C GLY A 131 13.78 7.25 25.96
N GLU A 132 12.99 8.31 26.18
CA GLU A 132 13.53 9.65 26.53
C GLU A 132 14.44 9.60 27.77
N LYS A 133 13.99 8.94 28.82
CA LYS A 133 14.78 8.77 30.05
C LYS A 133 16.05 7.97 29.83
N ALA A 134 15.95 6.90 29.05
CA ALA A 134 17.09 6.01 28.77
C ALA A 134 18.20 6.69 27.93
N LEU A 135 17.82 7.62 27.05
CA LEU A 135 18.72 8.28 26.12
C LEU A 135 19.10 9.72 26.51
N ASN A 136 18.52 10.27 27.59
CA ASN A 136 18.57 11.68 27.94
C ASN A 136 18.15 12.59 26.76
N VAL A 137 17.00 12.30 26.19
CA VAL A 137 16.41 13.10 25.10
C VAL A 137 14.99 13.52 25.45
N ARG A 138 14.45 14.48 24.70
CA ARG A 138 13.03 14.88 24.80
C ARG A 138 12.49 15.12 23.40
N PHE A 139 11.49 14.32 23.01
CA PHE A 139 10.81 14.48 21.72
C PHE A 139 9.79 15.63 21.77
N ALA A 140 9.97 16.64 20.94
CA ALA A 140 9.07 17.79 20.85
C ALA A 140 7.72 17.39 20.22
N ARG A 141 7.73 16.47 19.25
CA ARG A 141 6.56 16.07 18.45
C ARG A 141 6.00 14.69 18.81
N LYS A 142 5.95 14.34 20.11
CA LYS A 142 5.46 13.03 20.56
C LYS A 142 4.06 12.67 20.03
N SER A 143 3.14 13.62 20.00
CA SER A 143 1.78 13.39 19.52
C SER A 143 1.72 12.98 18.04
N GLU A 144 2.64 13.48 17.23
CA GLU A 144 2.75 13.10 15.83
C GLU A 144 3.27 11.68 15.67
N VAL A 145 4.29 11.29 16.47
CA VAL A 145 4.81 9.91 16.52
C VAL A 145 3.70 8.93 16.92
N VAL A 146 2.92 9.26 17.97
CA VAL A 146 1.79 8.42 18.42
C VAL A 146 0.78 8.23 17.30
N ARG A 147 0.38 9.31 16.64
CA ARG A 147 -0.57 9.25 15.51
C ARG A 147 -0.03 8.42 14.35
N ALA A 148 1.22 8.67 13.93
CA ALA A 148 1.85 7.96 12.82
C ALA A 148 2.02 6.47 13.11
N SER A 149 2.30 6.09 14.37
CA SER A 149 2.48 4.69 14.77
C SER A 149 1.19 3.88 14.78
N ASN A 150 0.04 4.54 14.83
CA ASN A 150 -1.30 3.92 14.83
C ASN A 150 -1.44 2.77 15.85
N GLY A 151 -0.90 2.96 17.06
CA GLY A 151 -0.91 1.97 18.13
C GLY A 151 0.08 0.82 17.97
N SER A 152 1.00 0.89 17.02
CA SER A 152 2.10 -0.07 16.88
C SER A 152 3.33 0.40 17.65
N LEU A 153 3.68 -0.32 18.73
CA LEU A 153 4.91 -0.04 19.50
C LEU A 153 6.17 -0.20 18.64
N ASN A 154 6.17 -1.15 17.72
CA ASN A 154 7.30 -1.36 16.80
C ASN A 154 7.52 -0.15 15.89
N ILE A 155 6.46 0.38 15.29
CA ILE A 155 6.54 1.56 14.43
C ILE A 155 6.91 2.81 15.24
N ALA A 156 6.29 3.00 16.42
CA ALA A 156 6.65 4.12 17.30
C ALA A 156 8.15 4.10 17.66
N GLN A 157 8.70 2.92 17.95
CA GLN A 157 10.12 2.75 18.26
C GLN A 157 11.02 3.06 17.06
N LEU A 158 10.65 2.60 15.85
CA LEU A 158 11.37 2.93 14.63
C LEU A 158 11.35 4.43 14.33
N LEU A 159 10.20 5.09 14.49
CA LEU A 159 10.09 6.54 14.30
C LEU A 159 10.98 7.30 15.30
N CYS A 160 10.93 6.94 16.59
CA CYS A 160 11.79 7.55 17.59
C CYS A 160 13.28 7.35 17.27
N PHE A 161 13.67 6.16 16.82
CA PHE A 161 15.05 5.88 16.39
C PHE A 161 15.47 6.80 15.24
N HIS A 162 14.67 6.91 14.19
CA HIS A 162 15.00 7.77 13.05
C HIS A 162 14.96 9.26 13.38
N LEU A 163 14.09 9.72 14.30
CA LEU A 163 14.10 11.09 14.79
C LEU A 163 15.42 11.43 15.51
N CYS A 164 15.93 10.51 16.34
CA CYS A 164 17.23 10.65 16.98
C CYS A 164 18.37 10.67 15.92
N ALA A 165 18.33 9.73 14.97
CA ALA A 165 19.34 9.63 13.93
C ALA A 165 19.39 10.88 13.01
N LEU A 166 18.23 11.47 12.68
CA LEU A 166 18.14 12.71 11.89
C LEU A 166 18.83 13.90 12.59
N GLN A 167 18.96 13.85 13.92
CA GLN A 167 19.67 14.88 14.70
C GLN A 167 21.06 14.45 15.18
N GLY A 168 21.60 13.34 14.64
CA GLY A 168 22.92 12.84 14.99
C GLY A 168 23.04 12.35 16.45
N ILE A 169 21.92 11.88 17.02
CA ILE A 169 21.88 11.30 18.37
C ILE A 169 21.99 9.77 18.23
N GLU A 170 23.20 9.25 18.39
CA GLU A 170 23.49 7.81 18.22
C GLU A 170 23.75 7.10 19.55
N GLN A 171 23.89 7.84 20.65
CA GLN A 171 24.16 7.31 21.99
C GLN A 171 23.50 8.17 23.06
N THR A 172 23.39 7.62 24.28
CA THR A 172 22.86 8.34 25.44
C THR A 172 23.63 9.66 25.64
N ARG A 173 22.91 10.75 25.83
CA ARG A 173 23.50 12.08 26.04
C ARG A 173 23.80 12.30 27.52
N GLU A 174 24.80 13.12 27.81
CA GLU A 174 25.11 13.55 29.18
C GLU A 174 24.06 14.51 29.71
N GLU A 175 23.61 15.45 28.85
CA GLU A 175 22.53 16.39 29.16
C GLU A 175 21.31 16.10 28.29
N ILE A 176 20.13 16.56 28.75
CA ILE A 176 18.88 16.37 28.02
C ILE A 176 18.94 17.13 26.68
N ALA A 177 18.89 16.40 25.57
CA ALA A 177 18.84 16.96 24.23
C ALA A 177 17.40 17.00 23.72
N ALA A 178 16.97 18.13 23.15
CA ALA A 178 15.68 18.22 22.48
C ALA A 178 15.75 17.55 21.12
N VAL A 179 14.77 16.71 20.78
CA VAL A 179 14.58 16.08 19.47
C VAL A 179 13.38 16.72 18.80
N ASP A 180 13.64 17.66 17.89
CA ASP A 180 12.62 18.41 17.12
C ASP A 180 12.77 18.17 15.61
N ALA A 181 13.22 16.98 15.24
CA ALA A 181 13.25 16.57 13.83
C ALA A 181 11.84 16.40 13.27
N ASP A 182 11.71 16.57 11.96
CA ASP A 182 10.45 16.40 11.27
C ASP A 182 10.00 14.92 11.24
N VAL A 183 8.77 14.67 11.65
CA VAL A 183 8.20 13.31 11.71
C VAL A 183 7.98 12.74 10.31
N GLU A 184 7.63 13.57 9.31
CA GLU A 184 7.51 13.13 7.92
C GLU A 184 8.86 12.67 7.35
N ALA A 185 9.95 13.36 7.72
CA ALA A 185 11.31 12.92 7.36
C ALA A 185 11.65 11.56 8.03
N ALA A 186 11.24 11.35 9.28
CA ALA A 186 11.41 10.07 9.94
C ALA A 186 10.57 8.96 9.29
N ILE A 187 9.32 9.24 8.92
CA ILE A 187 8.45 8.33 8.16
C ILE A 187 9.13 7.93 6.84
N SER A 188 9.68 8.90 6.10
CA SER A 188 10.39 8.64 4.85
C SER A 188 11.58 7.70 5.05
N ARG A 189 12.37 7.89 6.11
CA ARG A 189 13.48 7.00 6.47
C ARG A 189 13.01 5.58 6.84
N VAL A 190 11.93 5.47 7.61
CA VAL A 190 11.34 4.16 7.91
C VAL A 190 10.89 3.48 6.61
N MET A 191 10.24 4.22 5.70
CA MET A 191 9.79 3.68 4.41
C MET A 191 10.97 3.21 3.56
N GLU A 192 12.05 3.98 3.44
CA GLU A 192 13.27 3.57 2.75
C GLU A 192 13.85 2.26 3.32
N GLN A 193 13.81 2.10 4.64
CA GLN A 193 14.32 0.91 5.33
C GLN A 193 13.45 -0.33 5.07
N ILE A 194 12.12 -0.19 5.06
CA ILE A 194 11.20 -1.33 4.99
C ILE A 194 10.74 -1.67 3.57
N GLU A 195 10.77 -0.72 2.62
CA GLU A 195 10.34 -0.93 1.24
C GLU A 195 11.01 -2.15 0.57
N PRO A 196 12.34 -2.38 0.68
CA PRO A 196 12.96 -3.56 0.08
C PRO A 196 12.41 -4.89 0.58
N LYS A 197 11.88 -4.92 1.81
CA LYS A 197 11.31 -6.12 2.43
C LYS A 197 9.95 -6.49 1.83
N PHE A 198 9.15 -5.49 1.44
CA PHE A 198 7.75 -5.71 1.09
C PHE A 198 7.40 -5.41 -0.38
N ALA A 199 8.20 -4.58 -1.06
CA ALA A 199 7.88 -4.09 -2.40
C ALA A 199 7.55 -5.21 -3.39
N GLU A 200 8.33 -6.29 -3.43
CA GLU A 200 8.10 -7.40 -4.37
C GLU A 200 6.84 -8.20 -4.02
N THR A 201 6.56 -8.45 -2.74
CA THR A 201 5.32 -9.11 -2.30
C THR A 201 4.10 -8.30 -2.73
N VAL A 202 4.11 -7.00 -2.42
CA VAL A 202 3.01 -6.09 -2.73
C VAL A 202 2.85 -5.94 -4.25
N ARG A 203 3.94 -5.79 -4.98
CA ARG A 203 3.93 -5.73 -6.45
C ARG A 203 3.29 -6.98 -7.05
N ARG A 204 3.68 -8.18 -6.60
CA ARG A 204 3.12 -9.45 -7.09
C ARG A 204 1.65 -9.58 -6.76
N PHE A 205 1.26 -9.24 -5.54
CA PHE A 205 -0.15 -9.27 -5.14
C PHE A 205 -1.00 -8.33 -5.98
N VAL A 206 -0.57 -7.08 -6.15
CA VAL A 206 -1.29 -6.10 -6.97
C VAL A 206 -1.30 -6.49 -8.46
N SER A 207 -0.27 -7.19 -8.97
CA SER A 207 -0.22 -7.66 -10.36
C SER A 207 -1.19 -8.78 -10.69
N LEU A 208 -1.89 -9.37 -9.68
CA LEU A 208 -2.90 -10.38 -9.93
C LEU A 208 -4.06 -9.82 -10.75
N GLY A 209 -4.70 -10.69 -11.54
CA GLY A 209 -5.77 -10.29 -12.45
C GLY A 209 -5.26 -9.55 -13.69
N SER A 210 -6.17 -8.94 -14.44
CA SER A 210 -5.84 -8.20 -15.65
C SER A 210 -5.17 -6.86 -15.36
N ARG A 211 -4.58 -6.23 -16.37
CA ARG A 211 -3.92 -4.93 -16.26
C ARG A 211 -4.85 -3.80 -15.76
N ARG A 212 -6.15 -3.91 -16.04
CA ARG A 212 -7.19 -2.97 -15.59
C ARG A 212 -7.91 -3.40 -14.31
N ASP A 213 -7.51 -4.50 -13.70
CA ASP A 213 -8.10 -4.99 -12.46
C ASP A 213 -7.37 -4.41 -11.24
N PHE A 214 -7.98 -3.44 -10.58
CA PHE A 214 -7.43 -2.76 -9.41
C PHE A 214 -7.87 -3.36 -8.08
N THR A 215 -8.71 -4.39 -8.12
CA THR A 215 -9.30 -5.05 -6.96
C THR A 215 -8.24 -5.43 -5.91
N TYR A 216 -7.12 -5.96 -6.35
CA TYR A 216 -6.09 -6.44 -5.43
C TYR A 216 -5.32 -5.31 -4.74
N ALA A 217 -5.19 -4.14 -5.37
CA ALA A 217 -4.67 -2.94 -4.71
C ALA A 217 -5.65 -2.41 -3.67
N GLU A 218 -6.96 -2.40 -3.98
CA GLU A 218 -8.00 -2.04 -3.04
C GLU A 218 -8.04 -3.01 -1.85
N MET A 219 -8.02 -4.32 -2.08
CA MET A 219 -7.98 -5.31 -1.01
C MET A 219 -6.81 -5.09 -0.04
N LEU A 220 -5.60 -4.76 -0.55
CA LEU A 220 -4.46 -4.43 0.32
C LEU A 220 -4.69 -3.12 1.08
N LYS A 221 -5.35 -2.14 0.50
CA LYS A 221 -5.68 -0.88 1.20
C LYS A 221 -6.73 -1.10 2.29
N GLU A 222 -7.78 -1.86 2.02
CA GLU A 222 -8.77 -2.26 3.02
C GLU A 222 -8.10 -3.04 4.18
N LEU A 223 -7.25 -4.02 3.84
CA LEU A 223 -6.50 -4.79 4.82
C LEU A 223 -5.60 -3.90 5.70
N ALA A 224 -4.92 -2.90 5.10
CA ALA A 224 -4.05 -1.98 5.84
C ALA A 224 -4.83 -1.01 6.75
N GLN A 225 -6.08 -0.71 6.41
CA GLN A 225 -6.97 0.16 7.21
C GLN A 225 -7.71 -0.60 8.30
N SER A 226 -7.81 -1.93 8.19
CA SER A 226 -8.48 -2.76 9.21
C SER A 226 -7.81 -2.58 10.57
N GLU A 227 -8.60 -2.58 11.64
CA GLU A 227 -8.10 -2.35 13.01
C GLU A 227 -7.14 -3.45 13.49
N ASP A 228 -7.38 -4.67 13.04
CA ASP A 228 -6.68 -5.86 13.49
C ASP A 228 -5.74 -6.48 12.44
N GLY A 229 -5.59 -5.84 11.26
CA GLY A 229 -4.80 -6.39 10.16
C GLY A 229 -5.42 -7.63 9.53
N PHE A 230 -6.77 -7.76 9.60
CA PHE A 230 -7.53 -8.89 9.11
C PHE A 230 -8.59 -8.44 8.10
N LEU A 231 -8.67 -9.08 6.95
CA LEU A 231 -9.66 -8.83 5.90
C LEU A 231 -10.42 -10.13 5.59
N SER A 232 -11.62 -10.23 6.12
CA SER A 232 -12.54 -11.35 5.84
C SER A 232 -13.19 -11.15 4.48
N PHE A 233 -13.09 -12.12 3.57
CA PHE A 233 -13.73 -12.02 2.26
C PHE A 233 -15.26 -12.04 2.32
N PRO A 234 -15.93 -12.86 3.17
CA PRO A 234 -17.35 -12.77 3.36
C PRO A 234 -17.85 -11.39 3.84
N LEU A 235 -17.09 -10.73 4.73
CA LEU A 235 -17.43 -9.36 5.15
C LEU A 235 -17.13 -8.35 4.04
N LEU A 236 -16.03 -8.50 3.34
CA LEU A 236 -15.69 -7.65 2.20
C LEU A 236 -16.78 -7.69 1.12
N GLU A 237 -17.33 -8.86 0.83
CA GLU A 237 -18.44 -9.01 -0.13
C GLU A 237 -19.68 -8.23 0.29
N ALA A 238 -19.96 -8.13 1.59
CA ALA A 238 -21.10 -7.40 2.11
C ALA A 238 -20.88 -5.88 2.12
N GLU A 239 -19.67 -5.44 2.46
CA GLU A 239 -19.33 -4.02 2.63
C GLU A 239 -18.85 -3.36 1.34
N ARG A 240 -18.20 -4.11 0.45
CA ARG A 240 -17.60 -3.67 -0.81
C ARG A 240 -18.02 -4.57 -1.98
N PRO A 241 -19.29 -4.47 -2.44
CA PRO A 241 -19.81 -5.28 -3.55
C PRO A 241 -18.97 -5.17 -4.84
N ASP A 242 -18.32 -4.02 -5.05
CA ASP A 242 -17.40 -3.76 -6.15
C ASP A 242 -16.17 -4.67 -6.16
N LEU A 243 -15.75 -5.19 -5.01
CA LEU A 243 -14.58 -6.07 -4.86
C LEU A 243 -14.96 -7.57 -4.87
N THR A 244 -16.25 -7.92 -4.75
CA THR A 244 -16.74 -9.32 -4.60
C THR A 244 -16.21 -10.25 -5.70
N ALA A 245 -16.33 -9.85 -6.97
CA ALA A 245 -15.89 -10.69 -8.08
C ALA A 245 -14.38 -10.98 -8.06
N GLY A 246 -13.58 -10.01 -7.65
CA GLY A 246 -12.14 -10.17 -7.50
C GLY A 246 -11.75 -11.01 -6.28
N ALA A 247 -12.45 -10.83 -5.15
CA ALA A 247 -12.27 -11.63 -3.95
C ALA A 247 -12.55 -13.12 -4.21
N ARG A 248 -13.65 -13.44 -4.89
CA ARG A 248 -13.98 -14.81 -5.30
C ARG A 248 -12.92 -15.41 -6.21
N ARG A 249 -12.50 -14.66 -7.26
CA ARG A 249 -11.40 -15.12 -8.14
C ARG A 249 -10.11 -15.38 -7.38
N PHE A 250 -9.82 -14.57 -6.34
CA PHE A 250 -8.63 -14.77 -5.51
C PHE A 250 -8.66 -16.11 -4.77
N VAL A 251 -9.81 -16.46 -4.18
CA VAL A 251 -10.02 -17.71 -3.45
C VAL A 251 -10.03 -18.90 -4.42
N ASP A 252 -10.92 -18.87 -5.42
CA ASP A 252 -11.15 -19.99 -6.36
C ASP A 252 -9.90 -20.28 -7.20
N GLY A 253 -9.18 -19.23 -7.58
CA GLY A 253 -7.93 -19.32 -8.35
C GLY A 253 -6.69 -19.59 -7.51
N ARG A 254 -6.80 -19.74 -6.19
CA ARG A 254 -5.68 -19.91 -5.26
C ARG A 254 -4.54 -18.91 -5.52
N PHE A 255 -4.89 -17.66 -5.74
CA PHE A 255 -3.94 -16.64 -6.18
C PHE A 255 -2.83 -16.37 -5.15
N ILE A 256 -3.07 -16.66 -3.88
CA ILE A 256 -2.04 -16.59 -2.85
C ILE A 256 -0.86 -17.52 -3.12
N ASP A 257 -1.13 -18.72 -3.66
CA ASP A 257 -0.08 -19.69 -4.00
C ASP A 257 0.81 -19.15 -5.12
N THR A 258 0.24 -18.39 -6.05
CA THR A 258 1.00 -17.69 -7.09
C THR A 258 1.95 -16.65 -6.49
N VAL A 259 1.49 -15.91 -5.47
CA VAL A 259 2.33 -14.92 -4.76
C VAL A 259 3.45 -15.65 -3.99
N TYR A 260 3.12 -16.68 -3.23
CA TYR A 260 4.11 -17.44 -2.45
C TYR A 260 5.10 -18.19 -3.34
N GLY A 261 4.65 -18.74 -4.47
CA GLY A 261 5.54 -19.37 -5.44
C GLY A 261 6.55 -18.45 -6.08
N LYS A 262 6.21 -17.16 -6.25
CA LYS A 262 7.12 -16.14 -6.79
C LYS A 262 7.93 -15.44 -5.71
N VAL A 263 7.38 -15.29 -4.51
CA VAL A 263 7.98 -14.60 -3.37
C VAL A 263 7.76 -15.44 -2.10
N PRO A 264 8.54 -16.49 -1.86
CA PRO A 264 8.33 -17.40 -0.72
C PRO A 264 8.30 -16.68 0.64
N VAL A 265 9.08 -15.61 0.80
CA VAL A 265 9.10 -14.81 2.05
C VAL A 265 7.79 -14.06 2.31
N ALA A 266 6.90 -13.94 1.32
CA ALA A 266 5.60 -13.29 1.49
C ALA A 266 4.75 -13.96 2.58
N SER A 267 4.83 -15.29 2.72
CA SER A 267 4.16 -16.06 3.77
C SER A 267 4.61 -15.72 5.19
N ASN A 268 5.70 -14.96 5.36
CA ASN A 268 6.16 -14.51 6.67
C ASN A 268 5.44 -13.25 7.18
N HIS A 269 4.76 -12.51 6.32
CA HIS A 269 4.17 -11.22 6.67
C HIS A 269 2.76 -10.99 6.13
N LEU A 270 2.34 -11.73 5.11
CA LEU A 270 0.97 -11.73 4.57
C LEU A 270 0.49 -13.17 4.52
N LEU A 271 -0.55 -13.50 5.27
CA LEU A 271 -1.11 -14.83 5.37
C LEU A 271 -2.48 -14.89 4.71
N PHE A 272 -2.80 -16.03 4.13
CA PHE A 272 -4.16 -16.36 3.71
C PHE A 272 -4.66 -17.53 4.53
N ASP A 273 -5.84 -17.38 5.12
CA ASP A 273 -6.53 -18.43 5.84
C ASP A 273 -7.57 -19.07 4.94
N GLU A 274 -7.40 -20.38 4.67
CA GLU A 274 -8.33 -21.13 3.83
C GLU A 274 -9.61 -21.56 4.60
N ALA A 275 -9.52 -21.76 5.91
CA ALA A 275 -10.66 -22.19 6.73
C ALA A 275 -11.68 -21.05 6.88
N ILE A 276 -11.21 -19.85 7.11
CA ILE A 276 -12.01 -18.62 7.05
C ILE A 276 -11.39 -17.78 5.94
N PRO A 277 -11.91 -17.79 4.71
CA PRO A 277 -11.29 -17.07 3.59
C PRO A 277 -10.97 -15.62 3.98
N ALA A 278 -9.72 -15.36 4.32
CA ALA A 278 -9.27 -14.08 4.83
C ALA A 278 -7.79 -13.82 4.59
N LEU A 279 -7.44 -12.56 4.35
CA LEU A 279 -6.06 -12.09 4.38
C LEU A 279 -5.72 -11.55 5.76
N VAL A 280 -4.49 -11.81 6.20
CA VAL A 280 -4.00 -11.37 7.52
C VAL A 280 -2.58 -10.82 7.39
N ILE A 281 -2.36 -9.64 7.95
CA ILE A 281 -1.02 -9.07 8.09
C ILE A 281 -0.37 -9.63 9.37
N ASP A 282 0.72 -10.38 9.21
CA ASP A 282 1.53 -10.91 10.33
C ASP A 282 2.83 -10.11 10.57
N ASP A 283 2.93 -8.90 10.02
CA ASP A 283 4.06 -7.99 10.24
C ASP A 283 3.56 -6.54 10.31
N PRO A 284 3.71 -5.84 11.45
CA PRO A 284 3.23 -4.47 11.61
C PRO A 284 3.90 -3.47 10.66
N GLN A 285 5.11 -3.77 10.19
CA GLN A 285 5.81 -2.94 9.21
C GLN A 285 5.14 -3.03 7.83
N LEU A 286 4.56 -4.19 7.46
CA LEU A 286 3.78 -4.30 6.22
C LEU A 286 2.51 -3.44 6.29
N SER A 287 1.80 -3.45 7.43
CA SER A 287 0.64 -2.58 7.61
C SER A 287 1.01 -1.11 7.43
N PHE A 288 2.09 -0.67 8.09
CA PHE A 288 2.60 0.69 7.97
C PHE A 288 3.03 1.01 6.52
N TYR A 289 3.77 0.12 5.85
CA TYR A 289 4.17 0.28 4.46
C TYR A 289 2.96 0.50 3.53
N LEU A 290 1.92 -0.32 3.67
CA LEU A 290 0.70 -0.21 2.88
C LEU A 290 -0.10 1.07 3.20
N GLN A 291 -0.14 1.52 4.47
CA GLN A 291 -0.79 2.76 4.87
C GLN A 291 -0.09 3.98 4.26
N GLN A 292 1.25 4.03 4.33
CA GLN A 292 2.05 5.14 3.83
C GLN A 292 2.23 5.14 2.30
N THR A 293 2.06 4.00 1.63
CA THR A 293 2.20 3.93 0.17
C THR A 293 0.89 4.33 -0.52
N PRO A 294 0.85 5.40 -1.33
CA PRO A 294 -0.34 5.76 -2.09
C PRO A 294 -0.77 4.64 -3.04
N LYS A 295 -2.09 4.49 -3.26
CA LYS A 295 -2.65 3.49 -4.18
C LYS A 295 -2.06 3.63 -5.59
N SER A 296 -1.90 4.85 -6.07
CA SER A 296 -1.27 5.14 -7.37
C SER A 296 0.15 4.59 -7.48
N LYS A 297 0.95 4.66 -6.41
CA LYS A 297 2.29 4.04 -6.36
C LYS A 297 2.18 2.52 -6.42
N LEU A 298 1.23 1.90 -5.70
CA LEU A 298 1.00 0.45 -5.73
C LEU A 298 0.66 -0.04 -7.14
N LEU A 299 -0.25 0.64 -7.82
CA LEU A 299 -0.67 0.30 -9.18
C LEU A 299 0.47 0.47 -10.19
N ARG A 300 1.19 1.59 -10.14
CA ARG A 300 2.33 1.88 -11.03
C ARG A 300 3.43 0.82 -10.90
N THR A 301 3.82 0.46 -9.68
CA THR A 301 4.87 -0.56 -9.46
C THR A 301 4.46 -1.95 -9.92
N ALA A 302 3.16 -2.23 -9.97
CA ALA A 302 2.60 -3.47 -10.50
C ALA A 302 2.37 -3.46 -12.03
N GLY A 303 2.72 -2.36 -12.72
CA GLY A 303 2.47 -2.19 -14.16
C GLY A 303 0.98 -2.05 -14.49
N LYS A 304 0.14 -1.67 -13.52
CA LYS A 304 -1.28 -1.40 -13.70
C LYS A 304 -1.48 0.10 -13.86
N SER A 305 -2.04 0.51 -14.97
CA SER A 305 -2.40 1.91 -15.16
C SER A 305 -3.87 2.14 -14.83
N ASN A 306 -4.12 3.18 -14.07
CA ASN A 306 -5.47 3.68 -13.82
C ASN A 306 -5.94 4.47 -15.06
N ALA A 307 -6.43 3.79 -16.08
CA ALA A 307 -7.10 4.49 -17.18
C ALA A 307 -8.32 5.32 -16.68
N THR A 308 -8.90 4.93 -15.53
CA THR A 308 -10.06 5.63 -14.92
C THR A 308 -9.69 6.79 -13.98
N SER A 309 -8.43 6.97 -13.60
CA SER A 309 -7.97 8.12 -12.80
C SER A 309 -7.04 9.07 -13.58
N ARG A 310 -6.98 8.92 -14.88
CA ARG A 310 -6.38 9.93 -15.74
C ARG A 310 -7.42 11.03 -15.93
N ASP A 311 -7.33 12.04 -15.10
CA ASP A 311 -8.19 13.23 -15.11
C ASP A 311 -7.44 14.48 -15.60
N ARG A 312 -6.16 14.28 -16.00
CA ARG A 312 -5.27 15.38 -16.36
C ARG A 312 -5.07 15.52 -17.85
N VAL A 313 -5.03 16.77 -18.26
CA VAL A 313 -4.56 17.16 -19.59
C VAL A 313 -3.11 17.60 -19.45
N PHE A 314 -2.20 16.85 -20.06
CA PHE A 314 -0.78 17.20 -20.12
C PHE A 314 -0.52 18.03 -21.38
N ILE A 315 0.14 19.17 -21.27
CA ILE A 315 0.50 20.00 -22.43
C ILE A 315 2.01 19.99 -22.57
N SER A 316 2.48 19.39 -23.68
CA SER A 316 3.88 19.41 -24.09
C SER A 316 4.11 20.49 -25.14
N TYR A 317 5.06 21.36 -24.89
CA TYR A 317 5.39 22.50 -25.76
C TYR A 317 6.86 22.87 -25.63
N SER A 318 7.41 23.53 -26.67
CA SER A 318 8.73 24.16 -26.54
C SER A 318 8.62 25.47 -25.77
N TYR A 319 9.51 25.72 -24.82
CA TYR A 319 9.61 26.99 -24.09
C TYR A 319 9.56 28.24 -25.01
N LYS A 320 10.09 28.15 -26.24
CA LYS A 320 10.03 29.21 -27.23
C LYS A 320 8.63 29.49 -27.80
N ASP A 321 7.69 28.60 -27.54
CA ASP A 321 6.31 28.66 -28.03
C ASP A 321 5.32 28.94 -26.90
N SER A 322 5.78 29.50 -25.77
CA SER A 322 4.99 29.76 -24.55
C SER A 322 3.77 30.65 -24.77
N GLU A 323 3.79 31.54 -25.77
CA GLU A 323 2.64 32.38 -26.15
C GLU A 323 1.41 31.54 -26.56
N TRP A 324 1.62 30.44 -27.22
CA TRP A 324 0.56 29.51 -27.64
C TRP A 324 -0.02 28.72 -26.45
N LEU A 325 0.84 28.35 -25.49
CA LEU A 325 0.38 27.77 -24.24
C LEU A 325 -0.54 28.72 -23.49
N GLU A 326 -0.15 29.97 -23.33
CA GLU A 326 -0.98 30.95 -22.60
C GLU A 326 -2.33 31.19 -23.26
N ARG A 327 -2.38 31.24 -24.57
CA ARG A 327 -3.64 31.36 -25.33
C ARG A 327 -4.51 30.11 -25.16
N LEU A 328 -3.93 28.92 -25.27
CA LEU A 328 -4.64 27.68 -25.06
C LEU A 328 -5.22 27.58 -23.63
N ARG A 329 -4.45 27.99 -22.63
CA ARG A 329 -4.91 28.04 -21.23
C ARG A 329 -6.18 28.89 -21.05
N VAL A 330 -6.32 29.99 -21.79
CA VAL A 330 -7.54 30.84 -21.72
C VAL A 330 -8.77 30.02 -22.13
N HIS A 331 -8.68 29.27 -23.22
CA HIS A 331 -9.78 28.41 -23.69
C HIS A 331 -10.09 27.25 -22.73
N LEU A 332 -9.07 26.64 -22.15
CA LEU A 332 -9.24 25.50 -21.23
C LEU A 332 -9.68 25.93 -19.82
N ARG A 333 -9.59 27.21 -19.47
CA ARG A 333 -9.91 27.71 -18.13
C ARG A 333 -11.39 27.55 -17.75
N THR A 334 -12.29 27.54 -18.72
CA THR A 334 -13.72 27.25 -18.48
C THR A 334 -13.90 25.83 -18.02
N LEU A 335 -13.23 24.86 -18.66
CA LEU A 335 -13.29 23.45 -18.32
C LEU A 335 -12.65 23.13 -16.95
N GLU A 336 -11.58 23.87 -16.58
CA GLU A 336 -10.99 23.76 -15.22
C GLU A 336 -11.97 24.27 -14.14
N ARG A 337 -12.72 25.36 -14.41
CA ARG A 337 -13.71 25.91 -13.47
C ARG A 337 -14.90 24.99 -13.24
N GLU A 338 -15.29 24.23 -14.24
CA GLU A 338 -16.37 23.23 -14.18
C GLU A 338 -15.90 21.92 -13.54
N ASN A 339 -14.63 21.85 -13.07
CA ASN A 339 -13.98 20.63 -12.56
C ASN A 339 -14.01 19.45 -13.54
N ALA A 340 -14.14 19.75 -14.85
CA ALA A 340 -14.18 18.73 -15.90
C ALA A 340 -12.77 18.13 -16.17
N LEU A 341 -11.70 18.90 -15.90
CA LEU A 341 -10.32 18.48 -16.11
C LEU A 341 -9.33 19.24 -15.21
N SER A 342 -8.13 18.70 -15.08
CA SER A 342 -6.98 19.34 -14.44
C SER A 342 -5.85 19.46 -15.46
N ILE A 343 -5.41 20.69 -15.75
CA ILE A 343 -4.34 20.97 -16.71
C ILE A 343 -2.99 20.87 -16.00
N TRP A 344 -2.02 20.22 -16.63
CA TRP A 344 -0.64 20.21 -16.17
C TRP A 344 0.32 20.56 -17.33
N ASP A 345 1.25 21.45 -17.03
CA ASP A 345 2.39 21.82 -17.85
C ASP A 345 3.58 22.14 -16.95
N ASP A 346 4.77 22.30 -17.52
CA ASP A 346 6.03 22.48 -16.78
C ASP A 346 6.08 23.73 -15.88
N SER A 347 5.25 24.74 -16.12
CA SER A 347 5.17 25.93 -15.24
C SER A 347 4.61 25.64 -13.85
N LYS A 348 3.97 24.47 -13.65
CA LYS A 348 3.42 24.03 -12.36
C LYS A 348 4.45 23.34 -11.47
N ILE A 349 5.69 23.17 -11.94
CA ILE A 349 6.76 22.54 -11.16
C ILE A 349 7.22 23.49 -10.05
N LYS A 350 7.14 23.01 -8.80
CA LYS A 350 7.53 23.81 -7.63
C LYS A 350 9.05 23.85 -7.49
N VAL A 351 9.57 24.98 -7.08
CA VAL A 351 11.00 25.17 -6.77
C VAL A 351 11.43 24.14 -5.70
N GLY A 352 12.53 23.43 -5.96
CA GLY A 352 13.10 22.40 -5.05
C GLY A 352 12.67 20.96 -5.33
N ARG A 353 11.82 20.71 -6.33
CA ARG A 353 11.50 19.36 -6.80
C ARG A 353 12.40 18.92 -7.96
N VAL A 354 12.62 17.60 -8.07
CA VAL A 354 13.35 17.03 -9.21
C VAL A 354 12.44 17.10 -10.44
N TRP A 355 12.74 18.02 -11.34
CA TRP A 355 11.94 18.38 -12.51
C TRP A 355 11.54 17.17 -13.38
N ARG A 356 12.46 16.23 -13.61
CA ARG A 356 12.19 15.01 -14.41
C ARG A 356 11.13 14.09 -13.78
N ASP A 357 11.13 13.99 -12.46
CA ASP A 357 10.21 13.11 -11.73
C ASP A 357 8.78 13.69 -11.75
N GLU A 358 8.64 15.01 -11.65
CA GLU A 358 7.34 15.69 -11.73
C GLU A 358 6.71 15.57 -13.12
N ILE A 359 7.49 15.72 -14.19
CA ILE A 359 7.04 15.51 -15.57
C ILE A 359 6.60 14.06 -15.77
N LYS A 360 7.38 13.09 -15.30
CA LYS A 360 7.02 11.68 -15.40
C LYS A 360 5.69 11.36 -14.70
N VAL A 361 5.49 11.88 -13.48
CA VAL A 361 4.23 11.73 -12.74
C VAL A 361 3.06 12.38 -13.49
N ALA A 362 3.28 13.53 -14.13
CA ALA A 362 2.26 14.21 -14.88
C ALA A 362 1.86 13.43 -16.15
N ILE A 363 2.84 12.88 -16.88
CA ILE A 363 2.62 12.03 -18.06
C ILE A 363 1.88 10.75 -17.66
N ASP A 364 2.31 10.07 -16.60
CA ASP A 364 1.68 8.84 -16.09
C ASP A 364 0.21 9.06 -15.69
N SER A 365 -0.18 10.30 -15.33
CA SER A 365 -1.55 10.67 -14.94
C SER A 365 -2.34 11.36 -16.06
N ALA A 366 -1.75 11.57 -17.25
CA ALA A 366 -2.41 12.22 -18.35
C ALA A 366 -3.43 11.32 -19.05
N ARG A 367 -4.69 11.76 -19.12
CA ARG A 367 -5.74 11.16 -19.97
C ARG A 367 -5.63 11.69 -21.41
N ILE A 368 -5.31 12.97 -21.53
CA ILE A 368 -5.12 13.64 -22.81
C ILE A 368 -3.75 14.29 -22.80
N ALA A 369 -2.99 14.12 -23.87
CA ALA A 369 -1.74 14.82 -24.11
C ALA A 369 -1.90 15.75 -25.31
N ILE A 370 -1.75 17.05 -25.10
CA ILE A 370 -1.76 18.07 -26.15
C ILE A 370 -0.32 18.37 -26.51
N LEU A 371 0.05 18.17 -27.79
CA LEU A 371 1.37 18.47 -28.32
C LEU A 371 1.30 19.74 -29.16
N LEU A 372 1.93 20.83 -28.72
CA LEU A 372 2.07 22.06 -29.48
C LEU A 372 3.29 21.97 -30.40
N VAL A 373 3.06 21.42 -31.61
CA VAL A 373 4.16 21.05 -32.52
C VAL A 373 4.62 22.23 -33.37
N SER A 374 5.86 22.61 -33.20
CA SER A 374 6.61 23.61 -33.95
C SER A 374 7.97 23.04 -34.42
N ALA A 375 8.74 23.84 -35.16
CA ALA A 375 10.14 23.51 -35.43
C ALA A 375 10.99 23.49 -34.14
N ASN A 376 10.67 24.36 -33.17
CA ASN A 376 11.34 24.39 -31.85
C ASN A 376 10.99 23.15 -31.00
N PHE A 377 9.73 22.69 -31.05
CA PHE A 377 9.28 21.46 -30.39
C PHE A 377 10.08 20.25 -30.89
N LEU A 378 10.16 20.07 -32.22
CA LEU A 378 10.88 18.96 -32.83
C LEU A 378 12.41 19.03 -32.67
N ALA A 379 12.96 20.21 -32.36
CA ALA A 379 14.38 20.42 -32.10
C ALA A 379 14.74 20.30 -30.59
N SER A 380 13.78 20.04 -29.72
CA SER A 380 14.02 19.89 -28.29
C SER A 380 14.39 18.44 -27.97
N ASP A 381 15.66 18.17 -27.70
CA ASP A 381 16.14 16.83 -27.28
C ASP A 381 15.40 16.35 -26.02
N PHE A 382 15.08 17.26 -25.09
CA PHE A 382 14.33 16.90 -23.89
C PHE A 382 12.94 16.36 -24.21
N ILE A 383 12.17 17.03 -25.06
CA ILE A 383 10.83 16.60 -25.45
C ILE A 383 10.90 15.27 -26.20
N MET A 384 11.82 15.16 -27.14
CA MET A 384 11.95 13.98 -28.00
C MET A 384 12.43 12.74 -27.24
N ASP A 385 13.27 12.91 -26.23
CA ASP A 385 13.88 11.79 -25.50
C ASP A 385 13.16 11.45 -24.18
N ASN A 386 12.49 12.43 -23.52
CA ASN A 386 11.95 12.23 -22.17
C ASN A 386 10.42 12.40 -22.05
N GLU A 387 9.77 13.19 -22.92
CA GLU A 387 8.31 13.39 -22.87
C GLU A 387 7.58 12.55 -23.91
N LEU A 388 8.01 12.61 -25.14
CA LEU A 388 7.30 12.00 -26.25
C LEU A 388 7.25 10.46 -26.16
N PRO A 389 8.32 9.72 -25.88
CA PRO A 389 8.26 8.27 -25.80
C PRO A 389 7.26 7.72 -24.78
N PRO A 390 7.24 8.19 -23.51
CA PRO A 390 6.25 7.71 -22.52
C PRO A 390 4.81 8.15 -22.86
N LEU A 391 4.61 9.29 -23.54
CA LEU A 391 3.28 9.69 -24.02
C LEU A 391 2.77 8.76 -25.14
N LEU A 392 3.65 8.36 -26.06
CA LEU A 392 3.32 7.42 -27.12
C LEU A 392 3.00 6.04 -26.56
N GLU A 393 3.80 5.55 -25.62
CA GLU A 393 3.54 4.31 -24.88
C GLU A 393 2.20 4.36 -24.15
N ALA A 394 1.92 5.48 -23.46
CA ALA A 394 0.64 5.70 -22.80
C ALA A 394 -0.56 5.70 -23.76
N ALA A 395 -0.39 6.20 -24.98
CA ALA A 395 -1.44 6.17 -26.00
C ALA A 395 -1.68 4.76 -26.54
N GLU A 396 -0.60 3.99 -26.77
CA GLU A 396 -0.68 2.64 -27.33
C GLU A 396 -1.16 1.60 -26.31
N GLU A 397 -0.70 1.72 -25.08
CA GLU A 397 -0.93 0.71 -24.04
C GLU A 397 -2.05 1.05 -23.07
N ASP A 398 -2.26 2.34 -22.78
CA ASP A 398 -3.11 2.81 -21.69
C ASP A 398 -4.33 3.63 -22.17
N GLY A 399 -4.49 3.80 -23.48
CA GLY A 399 -5.63 4.53 -24.05
C GLY A 399 -5.59 6.04 -23.80
N ALA A 400 -4.42 6.63 -23.54
CA ALA A 400 -4.28 8.09 -23.50
C ALA A 400 -4.52 8.66 -24.91
N VAL A 401 -5.24 9.77 -24.99
CA VAL A 401 -5.55 10.44 -26.25
C VAL A 401 -4.47 11.47 -26.56
N ILE A 402 -3.80 11.36 -27.69
CA ILE A 402 -2.84 12.37 -28.16
C ILE A 402 -3.52 13.31 -29.14
N MET A 403 -3.50 14.60 -28.83
CA MET A 403 -4.02 15.68 -29.66
C MET A 403 -2.86 16.56 -30.13
N VAL A 404 -2.65 16.59 -31.43
CA VAL A 404 -1.56 17.36 -32.05
C VAL A 404 -2.09 18.69 -32.57
N VAL A 405 -1.46 19.80 -32.20
CA VAL A 405 -1.72 21.12 -32.74
C VAL A 405 -0.47 21.62 -33.45
N ILE A 406 -0.60 21.93 -34.73
CA ILE A 406 0.52 22.45 -35.56
C ILE A 406 0.62 23.95 -35.36
N VAL A 407 1.60 24.37 -34.57
CA VAL A 407 1.82 25.79 -34.21
C VAL A 407 2.53 26.56 -35.33
N SER A 408 3.62 25.99 -35.86
CA SER A 408 4.39 26.63 -36.93
C SER A 408 4.82 25.60 -37.99
N PRO A 409 5.25 26.03 -39.18
CA PRO A 409 5.77 25.13 -40.20
C PRO A 409 6.89 24.26 -39.63
N SER A 410 6.76 22.95 -39.77
CA SER A 410 7.70 21.99 -39.23
C SER A 410 7.77 20.69 -40.04
N ARG A 411 8.73 19.82 -39.70
CA ARG A 411 8.86 18.50 -40.36
C ARG A 411 7.93 17.44 -39.77
N TYR A 412 6.80 17.83 -39.19
CA TYR A 412 5.84 16.94 -38.52
C TYR A 412 5.52 15.68 -39.36
N ARG A 413 5.13 15.84 -40.65
CA ARG A 413 4.81 14.73 -41.55
C ARG A 413 5.97 13.75 -41.84
N LYS A 414 7.20 14.12 -41.53
CA LYS A 414 8.38 13.27 -41.67
C LYS A 414 8.90 12.71 -40.35
N THR A 415 8.21 13.01 -39.24
CA THR A 415 8.54 12.51 -37.92
C THR A 415 7.72 11.26 -37.66
N ARG A 416 8.32 10.08 -37.89
CA ARG A 416 7.64 8.76 -37.82
C ARG A 416 6.82 8.51 -36.56
N SER A 417 7.28 9.01 -35.43
CA SER A 417 6.60 8.84 -34.15
C SER A 417 5.29 9.63 -34.03
N LEU A 418 5.16 10.73 -34.79
CA LEU A 418 4.01 11.64 -34.69
C LEU A 418 3.07 11.54 -35.90
N GLU A 419 3.53 11.09 -37.06
CA GLU A 419 2.76 11.06 -38.32
C GLU A 419 1.48 10.21 -38.25
N LYS A 420 1.44 9.26 -37.31
CA LYS A 420 0.27 8.39 -37.08
C LYS A 420 -0.89 9.09 -36.38
N PHE A 421 -0.65 10.23 -35.75
CA PHE A 421 -1.71 10.99 -35.05
C PHE A 421 -2.28 12.07 -35.95
N GLN A 422 -3.62 12.16 -35.97
CA GLN A 422 -4.30 13.21 -36.73
C GLN A 422 -4.18 14.53 -35.97
N ALA A 423 -3.70 15.57 -36.63
CA ALA A 423 -3.62 16.90 -36.05
C ALA A 423 -4.98 17.62 -36.08
N VAL A 424 -5.25 18.46 -35.07
CA VAL A 424 -6.48 19.25 -34.94
C VAL A 424 -6.63 20.25 -36.10
N ASN A 425 -5.50 20.84 -36.53
CA ASN A 425 -5.42 21.72 -37.71
C ASN A 425 -4.50 21.12 -38.76
N SER A 426 -4.70 21.49 -40.04
CA SER A 426 -3.88 20.98 -41.15
C SER A 426 -2.40 21.35 -40.98
N PRO A 427 -1.46 20.41 -41.16
CA PRO A 427 -0.04 20.72 -41.22
C PRO A 427 0.36 21.72 -42.32
N ASP A 428 -0.47 21.87 -43.37
CA ASP A 428 -0.27 22.86 -44.42
C ASP A 428 -0.77 24.24 -44.05
N LYS A 429 -1.56 24.32 -42.96
CA LYS A 429 -2.09 25.58 -42.43
C LYS A 429 -1.80 25.65 -40.91
N PRO A 430 -0.54 25.91 -40.50
CA PRO A 430 -0.16 26.04 -39.12
C PRO A 430 -0.75 27.33 -38.51
N LEU A 431 -0.93 27.34 -37.16
CA LEU A 431 -1.52 28.50 -36.46
C LEU A 431 -0.81 29.81 -36.78
N SER A 432 0.52 29.79 -36.83
CA SER A 432 1.31 31.00 -37.16
C SER A 432 1.03 31.58 -38.55
N GLY A 433 0.43 30.84 -39.44
CA GLY A 433 0.03 31.29 -40.80
C GLY A 433 -1.45 31.65 -40.92
N MET A 434 -2.23 31.56 -39.82
CA MET A 434 -3.65 31.85 -39.77
C MET A 434 -3.92 33.29 -39.29
N THR A 435 -5.08 33.85 -39.66
CA THR A 435 -5.60 35.07 -39.03
C THR A 435 -5.95 34.80 -37.57
N PHE A 436 -6.06 35.83 -36.73
CA PHE A 436 -6.39 35.72 -35.34
C PHE A 436 -7.69 34.90 -35.10
N ASN A 437 -8.75 35.19 -35.88
CA ASN A 437 -10.02 34.49 -35.76
C ASN A 437 -9.90 33.00 -36.09
N GLU A 438 -9.18 32.65 -37.16
CA GLU A 438 -8.95 31.24 -37.51
C GLU A 438 -8.15 30.48 -36.42
N GLN A 439 -7.20 31.18 -35.78
CA GLN A 439 -6.44 30.60 -34.65
C GLN A 439 -7.37 30.31 -33.47
N GLU A 440 -8.25 31.25 -33.11
CA GLU A 440 -9.23 31.07 -32.03
C GLU A 440 -10.21 29.92 -32.34
N GLU A 441 -10.69 29.80 -33.61
CA GLU A 441 -11.54 28.69 -34.01
C GLU A 441 -10.85 27.31 -33.82
N VAL A 442 -9.56 27.21 -34.09
CA VAL A 442 -8.80 25.96 -33.85
C VAL A 442 -8.69 25.67 -32.35
N LEU A 443 -8.48 26.68 -31.50
CA LEU A 443 -8.39 26.51 -30.05
C LEU A 443 -9.75 26.14 -29.44
N VAL A 444 -10.84 26.70 -29.94
CA VAL A 444 -12.22 26.31 -29.57
C VAL A 444 -12.47 24.85 -29.96
N LYS A 445 -12.19 24.49 -31.20
CA LYS A 445 -12.33 23.11 -31.69
C LYS A 445 -11.54 22.12 -30.84
N LEU A 446 -10.32 22.47 -30.44
CA LEU A 446 -9.50 21.64 -29.53
C LEU A 446 -10.20 21.45 -28.18
N SER A 447 -10.75 22.54 -27.60
CA SER A 447 -11.44 22.45 -26.30
C SER A 447 -12.70 21.58 -26.38
N GLU A 448 -13.47 21.65 -27.48
CA GLU A 448 -14.62 20.78 -27.73
C GLU A 448 -14.19 19.30 -27.90
N THR A 449 -13.13 19.04 -28.67
CA THR A 449 -12.60 17.69 -28.85
C THR A 449 -12.13 17.09 -27.52
N ILE A 450 -11.59 17.91 -26.60
CA ILE A 450 -11.22 17.48 -25.25
C ILE A 450 -12.47 17.06 -24.46
N VAL A 451 -13.55 17.84 -24.49
CA VAL A 451 -14.81 17.49 -23.83
C VAL A 451 -15.39 16.18 -24.36
N ASP A 452 -15.39 16.00 -25.66
CA ASP A 452 -15.86 14.76 -26.30
C ASP A 452 -15.03 13.55 -25.88
N ALA A 453 -13.69 13.70 -25.85
CA ALA A 453 -12.79 12.64 -25.42
C ALA A 453 -12.92 12.29 -23.92
N LEU A 454 -13.32 13.26 -23.09
CA LEU A 454 -13.61 13.03 -21.67
C LEU A 454 -14.98 12.35 -21.44
N SER A 455 -15.95 12.57 -22.34
CA SER A 455 -17.32 12.08 -22.24
C SER A 455 -17.50 10.67 -22.81
N SER A 456 -16.65 10.23 -23.74
CA SER A 456 -16.83 8.99 -24.52
C SER A 456 -16.58 7.67 -23.78
N ASP A 457 -16.15 7.68 -22.51
CA ASP A 457 -15.94 6.47 -21.69
C ASP A 457 -17.19 6.05 -20.87
N GLY A 458 -18.37 6.66 -21.12
CA GLY A 458 -19.63 6.37 -20.40
C GLY A 458 -20.57 5.40 -21.10
N GLU A 459 -20.36 5.05 -22.35
CA GLU A 459 -21.24 4.11 -23.06
C GLU A 459 -20.46 2.86 -23.50
N PRO A 460 -20.89 1.64 -23.08
CA PRO A 460 -20.39 0.41 -23.69
C PRO A 460 -20.85 0.41 -25.15
N GLN A 461 -19.92 0.35 -26.11
CA GLN A 461 -20.25 -0.01 -27.49
C GLN A 461 -20.94 -1.37 -27.46
N ILE A 462 -22.25 -1.35 -27.62
CA ILE A 462 -23.03 -2.53 -27.98
C ILE A 462 -22.80 -2.70 -29.49
N ASP A 463 -21.87 -3.57 -29.83
CA ASP A 463 -21.71 -4.04 -31.23
C ASP A 463 -23.01 -4.71 -31.64
N ALA A 464 -23.62 -4.21 -32.72
CA ALA A 464 -24.78 -4.76 -33.42
C ALA A 464 -24.30 -5.84 -34.42
#